data_a2fee1639163eaa05b192b911069ac96
#
_entry.id   a2fee1639163eaa05b192b911069ac96
#
_cell.length_a   1.000
_cell.length_b   1.000
_cell.length_c   1.000
_cell.angle_alpha   90.00
_cell.angle_beta   90.00
_cell.angle_gamma   90.00
#
_symmetry.space_group_name_H-M   'P 1'
#
loop_
_entity.id
_entity.type
_entity.pdbx_description
1 polymer ?
#
loop_
_entity_poly.entity_id
_entity_poly.type
_entity_poly.pdbx_seq_one_letter_code
_entity_poly.pdbx_strand_id
1 'polypeptide(L)'
;MTRTRPPQPQVSVIVPVYNQEQYLEECISSIRRQTLAEWECLIINDGSSDSSGEIARRFSEEDSRIRCLEQENRGVSSARNLGMRHASGRYLCFVDGDDFIDAAFLKHLLDASDRGANDLTVAGKLFCDRFPPDKIPALPTCGIFLRREFPLKNNLEFPEGIHPCEDGLFSHFVLALTEKISFCPEAVYHYRQHEQGNHHQIRKRTADILPMIPRWLSLIEEFYEQRHLWKRKAGHLVRFIEHEPFELRLLGMPFSPPEQEIR
;
A
#
# COMPACT_ATOMS: atom_id res chain seq x y z
N MET A 1 -27.40 -29.41 8.76
CA MET A 1 -26.27 -28.67 9.37
C MET A 1 -26.25 -27.29 8.77
N THR A 2 -26.71 -26.31 9.47
CA THR A 2 -26.66 -24.89 9.06
C THR A 2 -25.20 -24.47 9.05
N ARG A 3 -24.63 -24.24 7.86
CA ARG A 3 -23.33 -23.58 7.72
C ARG A 3 -23.46 -22.19 8.30
N THR A 4 -23.01 -22.01 9.53
CA THR A 4 -22.85 -20.67 10.11
C THR A 4 -21.90 -19.92 9.20
N ARG A 5 -22.35 -18.78 8.68
CA ARG A 5 -21.51 -17.87 7.90
C ARG A 5 -20.26 -17.54 8.75
N PRO A 6 -19.03 -17.70 8.24
CA PRO A 6 -17.86 -17.34 9.02
C PRO A 6 -18.01 -15.89 9.51
N PRO A 7 -17.52 -15.55 10.70
CA PRO A 7 -17.58 -14.18 11.20
C PRO A 7 -16.96 -13.25 10.15
N GLN A 8 -17.57 -12.08 9.97
CA GLN A 8 -17.08 -11.10 9.02
C GLN A 8 -15.65 -10.70 9.41
N PRO A 9 -14.67 -10.73 8.48
CA PRO A 9 -13.30 -10.39 8.81
C PRO A 9 -13.18 -8.93 9.28
N GLN A 10 -12.33 -8.69 10.25
CA GLN A 10 -12.00 -7.33 10.67
C GLN A 10 -10.99 -6.69 9.70
N VAL A 11 -10.08 -7.50 9.16
CA VAL A 11 -9.01 -7.03 8.28
C VAL A 11 -9.01 -7.81 6.98
N SER A 12 -8.96 -7.11 5.85
CA SER A 12 -8.60 -7.67 4.56
C SER A 12 -7.14 -7.35 4.28
N VAL A 13 -6.30 -8.37 4.20
CA VAL A 13 -4.90 -8.26 3.77
C VAL A 13 -4.85 -8.45 2.26
N ILE A 14 -4.36 -7.45 1.54
CA ILE A 14 -4.23 -7.46 0.08
C ILE A 14 -2.77 -7.69 -0.27
N VAL A 15 -2.50 -8.76 -1.01
CA VAL A 15 -1.15 -9.18 -1.40
C VAL A 15 -1.06 -9.17 -2.93
N PRO A 16 -0.54 -8.10 -3.56
CA PRO A 16 -0.24 -8.10 -4.99
C PRO A 16 0.97 -8.99 -5.27
N VAL A 17 0.90 -9.82 -6.32
CA VAL A 17 1.93 -10.81 -6.64
C VAL A 17 2.22 -10.79 -8.14
N TYR A 18 3.49 -10.61 -8.48
CA TYR A 18 4.00 -10.80 -9.82
C TYR A 18 5.45 -11.34 -9.78
N ASN A 19 5.64 -12.61 -10.15
CA ASN A 19 6.94 -13.30 -10.17
C ASN A 19 7.68 -13.23 -8.82
N GLN A 20 7.04 -13.71 -7.76
CA GLN A 20 7.53 -13.68 -6.36
C GLN A 20 7.71 -15.09 -5.77
N GLU A 21 7.94 -16.12 -6.60
CA GLU A 21 8.02 -17.54 -6.15
C GLU A 21 8.98 -17.78 -4.99
N GLN A 22 10.07 -16.98 -4.91
CA GLN A 22 11.09 -17.13 -3.88
C GLN A 22 10.65 -16.66 -2.50
N TYR A 23 9.70 -15.73 -2.41
CA TYR A 23 9.35 -15.02 -1.17
C TYR A 23 7.91 -15.24 -0.73
N LEU A 24 7.01 -15.55 -1.68
CA LEU A 24 5.57 -15.58 -1.47
C LEU A 24 5.14 -16.56 -0.38
N GLU A 25 5.81 -17.70 -0.26
CA GLU A 25 5.50 -18.69 0.77
C GLU A 25 5.73 -18.15 2.19
N GLU A 26 6.82 -17.42 2.42
CA GLU A 26 7.10 -16.78 3.70
C GLU A 26 6.12 -15.64 3.99
N CYS A 27 5.82 -14.83 2.99
CA CYS A 27 4.83 -13.76 3.06
C CYS A 27 3.48 -14.29 3.56
N ILE A 28 2.88 -15.26 2.84
CA ILE A 28 1.57 -15.81 3.18
C ILE A 28 1.61 -16.55 4.53
N SER A 29 2.69 -17.28 4.81
CA SER A 29 2.89 -17.95 6.11
C SER A 29 2.93 -16.95 7.26
N SER A 30 3.48 -15.74 7.09
CA SER A 30 3.47 -14.69 8.10
C SER A 30 2.05 -14.17 8.39
N ILE A 31 1.22 -14.07 7.36
CA ILE A 31 -0.21 -13.69 7.49
C ILE A 31 -0.99 -14.80 8.19
N ARG A 32 -0.74 -16.08 7.86
CA ARG A 32 -1.40 -17.22 8.53
C ARG A 32 -1.07 -17.29 10.03
N ARG A 33 0.12 -16.86 10.43
CA ARG A 33 0.57 -16.85 11.84
C ARG A 33 0.07 -15.66 12.66
N GLN A 34 -0.78 -14.80 12.11
CA GLN A 34 -1.30 -13.66 12.85
C GLN A 34 -2.11 -14.08 14.06
N THR A 35 -1.89 -13.39 15.19
CA THR A 35 -2.61 -13.62 16.46
C THR A 35 -4.05 -13.14 16.43
N LEU A 36 -4.39 -12.20 15.55
CA LEU A 36 -5.77 -11.87 15.20
C LEU A 36 -6.35 -13.04 14.39
N ALA A 37 -7.55 -13.51 14.71
CA ALA A 37 -8.19 -14.61 13.98
C ALA A 37 -9.09 -14.13 12.82
N GLU A 38 -9.69 -12.94 12.97
CA GLU A 38 -10.72 -12.39 12.09
C GLU A 38 -10.11 -11.59 10.92
N TRP A 39 -9.34 -12.24 10.08
CA TRP A 39 -8.80 -11.66 8.84
C TRP A 39 -9.18 -12.52 7.63
N GLU A 40 -9.16 -11.91 6.46
CA GLU A 40 -9.06 -12.55 5.16
C GLU A 40 -7.79 -12.09 4.45
N CYS A 41 -7.26 -12.93 3.56
CA CYS A 41 -6.14 -12.59 2.69
C CYS A 41 -6.58 -12.72 1.22
N LEU A 42 -6.38 -11.67 0.45
CA LEU A 42 -6.64 -11.61 -0.98
C LEU A 42 -5.29 -11.56 -1.69
N ILE A 43 -4.87 -12.69 -2.25
CA ILE A 43 -3.67 -12.79 -3.07
C ILE A 43 -4.09 -12.45 -4.50
N ILE A 44 -3.52 -11.42 -5.09
CA ILE A 44 -3.82 -10.99 -6.44
C ILE A 44 -2.65 -11.34 -7.34
N ASN A 45 -2.78 -12.44 -8.06
CA ASN A 45 -1.79 -12.87 -9.05
C ASN A 45 -1.94 -12.04 -10.32
N ASP A 46 -1.02 -11.11 -10.52
CA ASP A 46 -1.00 -10.17 -11.65
C ASP A 46 -0.29 -10.78 -12.88
N GLY A 47 -0.72 -12.00 -13.27
CA GLY A 47 -0.20 -12.67 -14.47
C GLY A 47 1.22 -13.18 -14.32
N SER A 48 1.61 -13.74 -13.15
CA SER A 48 2.93 -14.34 -12.95
C SER A 48 3.20 -15.49 -13.93
N SER A 49 4.44 -15.56 -14.39
CA SER A 49 4.96 -16.63 -15.27
C SER A 49 5.80 -17.68 -14.55
N ASP A 50 6.11 -17.44 -13.28
CA ASP A 50 6.81 -18.35 -12.37
C ASP A 50 5.82 -19.17 -11.51
N SER A 51 6.30 -19.88 -10.49
CA SER A 51 5.47 -20.72 -9.61
C SER A 51 4.59 -19.91 -8.62
N SER A 52 4.59 -18.57 -8.66
CA SER A 52 3.81 -17.74 -7.73
C SER A 52 2.32 -18.06 -7.75
N GLY A 53 1.74 -18.28 -8.95
CA GLY A 53 0.34 -18.63 -9.10
C GLY A 53 0.00 -19.99 -8.48
N GLU A 54 0.89 -20.97 -8.57
CA GLU A 54 0.71 -22.29 -7.96
C GLU A 54 0.78 -22.22 -6.44
N ILE A 55 1.76 -21.45 -5.91
CA ILE A 55 1.89 -21.20 -4.47
C ILE A 55 0.62 -20.53 -3.93
N ALA A 56 0.12 -19.49 -4.58
CA ALA A 56 -1.07 -18.77 -4.16
C ALA A 56 -2.32 -19.67 -4.14
N ARG A 57 -2.52 -20.50 -5.17
CA ARG A 57 -3.63 -21.46 -5.24
C ARG A 57 -3.54 -22.49 -4.12
N ARG A 58 -2.38 -23.10 -3.88
CA ARG A 58 -2.16 -24.06 -2.79
C ARG A 58 -2.57 -23.46 -1.44
N PHE A 59 -2.14 -22.27 -1.10
CA PHE A 59 -2.53 -21.62 0.16
C PHE A 59 -4.04 -21.33 0.24
N SER A 60 -4.69 -21.01 -0.86
CA SER A 60 -6.14 -20.80 -0.89
C SER A 60 -6.94 -22.10 -0.71
N GLU A 61 -6.37 -23.24 -1.07
CA GLU A 61 -6.96 -24.56 -0.82
C GLU A 61 -6.76 -25.02 0.63
N GLU A 62 -5.64 -24.66 1.25
CA GLU A 62 -5.28 -25.02 2.63
C GLU A 62 -6.01 -24.19 3.70
N ASP A 63 -6.33 -22.92 3.43
CA ASP A 63 -6.93 -22.01 4.42
C ASP A 63 -8.09 -21.22 3.78
N SER A 64 -9.31 -21.47 4.23
CA SER A 64 -10.52 -20.84 3.69
C SER A 64 -10.60 -19.32 3.86
N ARG A 65 -9.73 -18.72 4.67
CA ARG A 65 -9.58 -17.26 4.82
C ARG A 65 -8.74 -16.63 3.70
N ILE A 66 -8.05 -17.47 2.91
CA ILE A 66 -7.17 -17.03 1.82
C ILE A 66 -7.91 -17.26 0.50
N ARG A 67 -7.89 -16.25 -0.35
CA ARG A 67 -8.46 -16.31 -1.70
C ARG A 67 -7.41 -15.87 -2.70
N CYS A 68 -7.23 -16.64 -3.76
CA CYS A 68 -6.41 -16.26 -4.91
C CYS A 68 -7.32 -15.69 -6.01
N LEU A 69 -7.02 -14.47 -6.46
CA LEU A 69 -7.64 -13.84 -7.62
C LEU A 69 -6.57 -13.67 -8.70
N GLU A 70 -6.95 -13.89 -9.94
CA GLU A 70 -6.03 -13.80 -11.08
C GLU A 70 -6.47 -12.69 -12.04
N GLN A 71 -5.49 -11.98 -12.60
CA GLN A 71 -5.70 -11.05 -13.72
C GLN A 71 -4.54 -11.15 -14.69
N GLU A 72 -4.73 -10.67 -15.93
CA GLU A 72 -3.61 -10.40 -16.83
C GLU A 72 -2.73 -9.30 -16.22
N ASN A 73 -1.42 -9.32 -16.50
CA ASN A 73 -0.50 -8.34 -15.93
C ASN A 73 -0.89 -6.90 -16.32
N ARG A 74 -1.33 -6.14 -15.32
CA ARG A 74 -1.74 -4.74 -15.42
C ARG A 74 -1.03 -3.84 -14.41
N GLY A 75 -0.07 -4.41 -13.66
CA GLY A 75 0.73 -3.70 -12.69
C GLY A 75 0.12 -3.64 -11.29
N VAL A 76 0.98 -3.31 -10.33
CA VAL A 76 0.69 -3.37 -8.89
C VAL A 76 -0.52 -2.54 -8.45
N SER A 77 -0.74 -1.36 -9.06
CA SER A 77 -1.92 -0.52 -8.80
C SER A 77 -3.22 -1.25 -9.13
N SER A 78 -3.29 -1.87 -10.32
CA SER A 78 -4.46 -2.65 -10.76
C SER A 78 -4.71 -3.82 -9.82
N ALA A 79 -3.66 -4.54 -9.41
CA ALA A 79 -3.76 -5.64 -8.47
C ALA A 79 -4.29 -5.18 -7.09
N ARG A 80 -3.74 -4.09 -6.52
CA ARG A 80 -4.24 -3.52 -5.26
C ARG A 80 -5.69 -3.07 -5.37
N ASN A 81 -6.08 -2.42 -6.46
CA ASN A 81 -7.45 -1.99 -6.71
C ASN A 81 -8.40 -3.19 -6.82
N LEU A 82 -8.01 -4.27 -7.52
CA LEU A 82 -8.80 -5.50 -7.58
C LEU A 82 -9.00 -6.09 -6.17
N GLY A 83 -7.93 -6.13 -5.36
CA GLY A 83 -8.00 -6.54 -3.96
C GLY A 83 -8.96 -5.67 -3.14
N MET A 84 -8.89 -4.34 -3.25
CA MET A 84 -9.77 -3.41 -2.55
C MET A 84 -11.25 -3.63 -2.92
N ARG A 85 -11.57 -3.88 -4.19
CA ARG A 85 -12.95 -4.16 -4.65
C ARG A 85 -13.50 -5.48 -4.09
N HIS A 86 -12.66 -6.48 -3.87
CA HIS A 86 -13.04 -7.80 -3.36
C HIS A 86 -12.93 -7.94 -1.83
N ALA A 87 -12.37 -6.95 -1.15
CA ALA A 87 -12.23 -6.91 0.30
C ALA A 87 -13.58 -6.82 0.99
N SER A 88 -13.76 -7.59 2.08
CA SER A 88 -14.96 -7.60 2.91
C SER A 88 -14.70 -7.17 4.36
N GLY A 89 -13.43 -7.09 4.76
CA GLY A 89 -13.00 -6.65 6.08
C GLY A 89 -13.36 -5.19 6.36
N ARG A 90 -13.38 -4.85 7.64
CA ARG A 90 -13.60 -3.48 8.11
C ARG A 90 -12.42 -2.56 7.77
N TYR A 91 -11.21 -3.12 7.78
CA TYR A 91 -9.96 -2.43 7.46
C TYR A 91 -9.23 -3.11 6.32
N LEU A 92 -8.46 -2.32 5.58
CA LEU A 92 -7.55 -2.75 4.53
C LEU A 92 -6.10 -2.69 5.05
N CYS A 93 -5.35 -3.73 4.77
CA CYS A 93 -3.92 -3.83 5.00
C CYS A 93 -3.25 -4.27 3.69
N PHE A 94 -2.10 -3.73 3.37
CA PHE A 94 -1.34 -4.10 2.17
C PHE A 94 -0.03 -4.74 2.59
N VAL A 95 0.28 -5.90 2.03
CA VAL A 95 1.56 -6.60 2.23
C VAL A 95 2.09 -6.99 0.87
N ASP A 96 3.27 -6.53 0.52
CA ASP A 96 3.89 -6.88 -0.76
C ASP A 96 4.36 -8.34 -0.73
N GLY A 97 4.25 -9.06 -1.86
CA GLY A 97 4.47 -10.52 -1.92
C GLY A 97 5.90 -10.98 -1.62
N ASP A 98 6.86 -10.05 -1.60
CA ASP A 98 8.26 -10.27 -1.24
C ASP A 98 8.60 -9.92 0.23
N ASP A 99 7.63 -9.39 0.99
CA ASP A 99 7.79 -8.96 2.38
C ASP A 99 7.10 -9.91 3.38
N PHE A 100 7.24 -9.64 4.68
CA PHE A 100 6.54 -10.39 5.73
C PHE A 100 6.25 -9.51 6.95
N ILE A 101 5.35 -9.99 7.82
CA ILE A 101 4.86 -9.24 8.99
C ILE A 101 4.99 -10.05 10.28
N ASP A 102 5.21 -9.38 11.41
CA ASP A 102 5.23 -10.01 12.73
C ASP A 102 3.86 -10.58 13.12
N ALA A 103 3.85 -11.62 13.94
CA ALA A 103 2.64 -12.35 14.34
C ALA A 103 1.56 -11.48 15.01
N ALA A 104 1.93 -10.38 15.67
CA ALA A 104 1.00 -9.46 16.32
C ALA A 104 0.65 -8.22 15.46
N PHE A 105 1.14 -8.11 14.24
CA PHE A 105 1.03 -6.94 13.38
C PHE A 105 -0.42 -6.48 13.20
N LEU A 106 -1.31 -7.36 12.74
CA LEU A 106 -2.73 -7.03 12.50
C LEU A 106 -3.46 -6.70 13.80
N LYS A 107 -3.12 -7.40 14.90
CA LYS A 107 -3.72 -7.14 16.22
C LYS A 107 -3.37 -5.75 16.72
N HIS A 108 -2.11 -5.35 16.66
CA HIS A 108 -1.66 -4.02 17.05
C HIS A 108 -2.34 -2.91 16.23
N LEU A 109 -2.41 -3.08 14.92
CA LEU A 109 -3.07 -2.12 14.04
C LEU A 109 -4.57 -1.98 14.31
N LEU A 110 -5.26 -3.10 14.50
CA LEU A 110 -6.69 -3.10 14.84
C LEU A 110 -6.94 -2.39 16.16
N ASP A 111 -6.17 -2.71 17.21
CA ASP A 111 -6.30 -2.08 18.54
C ASP A 111 -6.03 -0.57 18.47
N ALA A 112 -5.04 -0.13 17.70
CA ALA A 112 -4.73 1.29 17.51
C ALA A 112 -5.83 2.03 16.75
N SER A 113 -6.43 1.39 15.74
CA SER A 113 -7.50 1.97 14.91
C SER A 113 -8.82 2.10 15.66
N ASP A 114 -9.18 1.11 16.48
CA ASP A 114 -10.48 1.08 17.15
C ASP A 114 -10.58 2.05 18.32
N ARG A 115 -9.45 2.40 18.96
CA ARG A 115 -9.43 3.39 20.07
C ARG A 115 -9.95 4.76 19.66
N GLY A 116 -9.84 5.16 18.39
CA GLY A 116 -10.20 6.49 17.91
C GLY A 116 -11.20 6.54 16.76
N ALA A 117 -11.73 5.40 16.29
CA ALA A 117 -12.56 5.32 15.08
C ALA A 117 -11.91 6.06 13.89
N ASN A 118 -10.59 5.87 13.72
CA ASN A 118 -9.78 6.56 12.74
C ASN A 118 -10.01 6.04 11.31
N ASP A 119 -9.77 6.89 10.33
CA ASP A 119 -9.83 6.52 8.93
C ASP A 119 -8.53 5.84 8.50
N LEU A 120 -7.38 6.30 9.05
CA LEU A 120 -6.05 5.82 8.76
C LEU A 120 -5.27 5.55 10.04
N THR A 121 -4.54 4.44 10.10
CA THR A 121 -3.50 4.17 11.11
C THR A 121 -2.15 4.05 10.41
N VAL A 122 -1.18 4.82 10.89
CA VAL A 122 0.21 4.76 10.43
C VAL A 122 0.90 3.60 11.12
N ALA A 123 1.40 2.65 10.34
CA ALA A 123 2.06 1.44 10.82
C ALA A 123 3.57 1.63 10.92
N GLY A 124 4.14 1.14 12.03
CA GLY A 124 5.60 1.01 12.19
C GLY A 124 6.29 2.21 12.79
N LYS A 125 7.25 1.90 13.65
CA LYS A 125 8.03 2.89 14.41
C LYS A 125 8.71 3.94 13.52
N LEU A 126 9.26 3.50 12.37
CA LEU A 126 9.96 4.40 11.44
C LEU A 126 9.09 5.57 10.98
N PHE A 127 7.84 5.29 10.58
CA PHE A 127 6.93 6.33 10.07
C PHE A 127 6.31 7.12 11.22
N CYS A 128 6.03 6.46 12.35
CA CYS A 128 5.49 7.13 13.53
C CYS A 128 6.47 8.15 14.13
N ASP A 129 7.76 7.85 14.15
CA ASP A 129 8.79 8.73 14.68
C ASP A 129 9.16 9.85 13.69
N ARG A 130 9.03 9.58 12.37
CA ARG A 130 9.47 10.51 11.32
C ARG A 130 8.50 11.66 11.11
N PHE A 131 7.20 11.42 11.24
CA PHE A 131 6.19 12.40 10.88
C PHE A 131 5.29 12.77 12.05
N PRO A 132 5.18 14.06 12.41
CA PRO A 132 4.09 14.57 13.24
C PRO A 132 2.73 14.33 12.54
N PRO A 133 1.64 14.15 13.30
CA PRO A 133 0.31 13.80 12.74
C PRO A 133 -0.20 14.73 11.63
N ASP A 134 0.12 16.02 11.72
CA ASP A 134 -0.32 17.07 10.80
C ASP A 134 0.65 17.30 9.62
N LYS A 135 1.77 16.55 9.55
CA LYS A 135 2.86 16.79 8.60
C LYS A 135 3.24 15.59 7.73
N ILE A 136 2.45 14.53 7.73
CA ILE A 136 2.71 13.36 6.89
C ILE A 136 2.44 13.74 5.43
N PRO A 137 3.43 13.72 4.53
CA PRO A 137 3.22 14.09 3.13
C PRO A 137 2.60 12.94 2.33
N ALA A 138 3.11 11.72 2.55
CA ALA A 138 2.70 10.46 1.96
C ALA A 138 3.29 9.29 2.76
N LEU A 139 2.82 8.09 2.50
CA LEU A 139 3.28 6.84 3.12
C LEU A 139 3.39 5.75 2.05
N PRO A 140 4.36 4.83 2.15
CA PRO A 140 4.32 3.60 1.38
C PRO A 140 3.16 2.70 1.85
N THR A 141 2.75 1.76 1.03
CA THR A 141 1.65 0.85 1.35
C THR A 141 1.84 0.07 2.66
N CYS A 142 3.08 -0.32 2.98
CA CYS A 142 3.41 -0.99 4.24
C CYS A 142 3.20 -0.12 5.50
N GLY A 143 3.11 1.20 5.32
CA GLY A 143 2.81 2.18 6.39
C GLY A 143 1.32 2.49 6.56
N ILE A 144 0.43 1.85 5.79
CA ILE A 144 -0.99 2.19 5.71
C ILE A 144 -1.87 1.06 6.26
N PHE A 145 -2.71 1.38 7.25
CA PHE A 145 -3.84 0.57 7.64
C PHE A 145 -5.10 1.43 7.59
N LEU A 146 -6.00 1.11 6.66
CA LEU A 146 -7.05 2.03 6.21
C LEU A 146 -8.44 1.46 6.48
N ARG A 147 -9.36 2.25 7.05
CA ARG A 147 -10.77 1.91 7.13
C ARG A 147 -11.35 1.72 5.72
N ARG A 148 -11.84 0.54 5.38
CA ARG A 148 -12.29 0.18 4.02
C ARG A 148 -13.35 1.12 3.44
N GLU A 149 -14.26 1.61 4.27
CA GLU A 149 -15.30 2.55 3.84
C GLU A 149 -14.74 3.88 3.35
N PHE A 150 -13.54 4.28 3.83
CA PHE A 150 -12.97 5.58 3.51
C PHE A 150 -12.61 5.72 2.03
N PRO A 151 -11.79 4.83 1.41
CA PRO A 151 -11.52 4.91 -0.02
C PRO A 151 -12.78 4.72 -0.86
N LEU A 152 -13.69 3.84 -0.48
CA LEU A 152 -14.95 3.62 -1.20
C LEU A 152 -15.81 4.89 -1.25
N LYS A 153 -16.02 5.54 -0.11
CA LYS A 153 -16.82 6.77 0.00
C LYS A 153 -16.21 7.94 -0.77
N ASN A 154 -14.89 7.98 -0.85
CA ASN A 154 -14.16 9.07 -1.48
C ASN A 154 -13.72 8.76 -2.92
N ASN A 155 -14.09 7.60 -3.48
CA ASN A 155 -13.69 7.14 -4.81
C ASN A 155 -12.17 7.21 -4.99
N LEU A 156 -11.42 6.62 -4.01
CA LEU A 156 -9.96 6.56 -4.06
C LEU A 156 -9.52 5.19 -4.55
N GLU A 157 -8.67 5.20 -5.57
CA GLU A 157 -7.99 4.03 -6.11
C GLU A 157 -6.50 4.34 -6.29
N PHE A 158 -5.68 3.29 -6.33
CA PHE A 158 -4.29 3.44 -6.74
C PHE A 158 -4.24 3.85 -8.22
N PRO A 159 -3.43 4.85 -8.58
CA PRO A 159 -3.36 5.32 -9.97
C PRO A 159 -2.73 4.25 -10.86
N GLU A 160 -3.52 3.70 -11.79
CA GLU A 160 -3.03 2.71 -12.75
C GLU A 160 -2.10 3.34 -13.79
N GLY A 161 -1.07 2.58 -14.20
CA GLY A 161 -0.07 3.03 -15.17
C GLY A 161 0.89 4.09 -14.63
N ILE A 162 0.92 4.31 -13.32
CA ILE A 162 1.94 5.06 -12.59
C ILE A 162 2.84 4.05 -11.90
N HIS A 163 4.14 4.16 -12.14
CA HIS A 163 5.17 3.41 -11.42
C HIS A 163 6.53 4.08 -11.68
N PRO A 164 7.30 4.44 -10.66
CA PRO A 164 7.01 4.33 -9.22
C PRO A 164 6.11 5.46 -8.69
N CYS A 165 5.86 5.47 -7.38
CA CYS A 165 5.14 6.49 -6.62
C CYS A 165 3.59 6.36 -6.67
N GLU A 166 3.07 5.24 -7.12
CA GLU A 166 1.64 4.94 -7.06
C GLU A 166 1.11 4.92 -5.62
N ASP A 167 1.91 4.38 -4.71
CA ASP A 167 1.65 4.31 -3.27
C ASP A 167 1.70 5.69 -2.60
N GLY A 168 2.72 6.49 -2.94
CA GLY A 168 2.86 7.86 -2.47
C GLY A 168 1.68 8.73 -2.89
N LEU A 169 1.24 8.66 -4.15
CA LEU A 169 0.07 9.39 -4.63
C LEU A 169 -1.22 8.94 -3.93
N PHE A 170 -1.45 7.64 -3.83
CA PHE A 170 -2.64 7.11 -3.15
C PHE A 170 -2.71 7.59 -1.69
N SER A 171 -1.63 7.42 -0.94
CA SER A 171 -1.57 7.83 0.46
C SER A 171 -1.66 9.35 0.64
N HIS A 172 -1.07 10.13 -0.28
CA HIS A 172 -1.23 11.58 -0.31
C HIS A 172 -2.69 11.98 -0.44
N PHE A 173 -3.43 11.34 -1.35
CA PHE A 173 -4.86 11.60 -1.54
C PHE A 173 -5.69 11.21 -0.30
N VAL A 174 -5.37 10.10 0.34
CA VAL A 174 -5.99 9.71 1.63
C VAL A 174 -5.76 10.79 2.67
N LEU A 175 -4.50 11.20 2.87
CA LEU A 175 -4.08 12.18 3.89
C LEU A 175 -4.61 13.60 3.61
N ALA A 176 -4.85 13.95 2.34
CA ALA A 176 -5.49 15.21 2.00
C ALA A 176 -6.96 15.29 2.45
N LEU A 177 -7.64 14.14 2.61
CA LEU A 177 -9.07 14.07 2.90
C LEU A 177 -9.41 13.73 4.36
N THR A 178 -8.46 13.26 5.17
CA THR A 178 -8.71 12.96 6.58
C THR A 178 -7.70 13.60 7.52
N GLU A 179 -8.18 13.89 8.73
CA GLU A 179 -7.36 14.26 9.90
C GLU A 179 -7.53 13.22 11.02
N LYS A 180 -8.34 12.17 10.78
CA LYS A 180 -8.57 11.07 11.71
C LYS A 180 -7.50 10.01 11.53
N ILE A 181 -6.33 10.29 12.12
CA ILE A 181 -5.13 9.47 11.99
C ILE A 181 -4.72 8.97 13.37
N SER A 182 -4.38 7.70 13.47
CA SER A 182 -3.71 7.11 14.62
C SER A 182 -2.33 6.58 14.24
N PHE A 183 -1.54 6.24 15.24
CA PHE A 183 -0.17 5.75 15.09
C PHE A 183 -0.03 4.43 15.84
N CYS A 184 0.66 3.47 15.22
CA CYS A 184 0.95 2.16 15.78
C CYS A 184 2.43 1.82 15.58
N PRO A 185 3.32 2.34 16.43
CA PRO A 185 4.75 2.04 16.33
C PRO A 185 5.10 0.57 16.62
N GLU A 186 4.22 -0.16 17.30
CA GLU A 186 4.39 -1.57 17.65
C GLU A 186 4.12 -2.52 16.47
N ALA A 187 3.50 -2.04 15.39
CA ALA A 187 3.25 -2.83 14.19
C ALA A 187 4.57 -3.02 13.41
N VAL A 188 5.14 -4.21 13.43
CA VAL A 188 6.42 -4.50 12.78
C VAL A 188 6.19 -5.14 11.41
N TYR A 189 6.61 -4.43 10.39
CA TYR A 189 6.64 -4.85 9.00
C TYR A 189 8.09 -5.06 8.56
N HIS A 190 8.39 -6.21 7.93
CA HIS A 190 9.72 -6.56 7.46
C HIS A 190 9.83 -6.33 5.96
N TYR A 191 10.41 -5.20 5.60
CA TYR A 191 10.70 -4.87 4.22
C TYR A 191 11.97 -5.59 3.75
N ARG A 192 11.83 -6.46 2.75
CA ARG A 192 12.96 -7.25 2.22
C ARG A 192 13.71 -6.46 1.16
N GLN A 193 15.04 -6.42 1.30
CA GLN A 193 15.92 -5.86 0.28
C GLN A 193 16.51 -6.99 -0.57
N HIS A 194 16.22 -6.97 -1.86
CA HIS A 194 16.78 -7.92 -2.83
C HIS A 194 17.00 -7.25 -4.19
N GLU A 195 17.85 -7.85 -5.04
CA GLU A 195 18.27 -7.26 -6.31
C GLU A 195 17.14 -7.00 -7.31
N GLN A 196 16.07 -7.78 -7.24
CA GLN A 196 14.86 -7.63 -8.07
C GLN A 196 13.84 -6.66 -7.46
N GLY A 197 14.06 -6.18 -6.23
CA GLY A 197 13.16 -5.27 -5.54
C GLY A 197 13.08 -3.90 -6.22
N ASN A 198 11.92 -3.26 -6.07
CA ASN A 198 11.59 -1.98 -6.71
C ASN A 198 12.66 -0.91 -6.51
N HIS A 199 13.25 -0.76 -5.31
CA HIS A 199 14.27 0.24 -5.05
C HIS A 199 15.54 0.05 -5.90
N HIS A 200 15.97 -1.19 -6.14
CA HIS A 200 17.09 -1.47 -7.02
C HIS A 200 16.77 -1.22 -8.50
N GLN A 201 15.55 -1.56 -8.91
CA GLN A 201 15.10 -1.32 -10.29
C GLN A 201 14.93 0.17 -10.59
N ILE A 202 14.32 0.94 -9.69
CA ILE A 202 14.14 2.38 -9.82
C ILE A 202 15.48 3.10 -9.97
N ARG A 203 16.48 2.74 -9.15
CA ARG A 203 17.82 3.33 -9.24
C ARG A 203 18.49 3.13 -10.62
N LYS A 204 18.16 2.04 -11.31
CA LYS A 204 18.70 1.73 -12.65
C LYS A 204 17.92 2.39 -13.80
N ARG A 205 16.69 2.88 -13.53
CA ARG A 205 15.73 3.32 -14.54
C ARG A 205 15.23 4.75 -14.36
N THR A 206 16.11 5.64 -13.86
CA THR A 206 15.74 7.07 -13.61
C THR A 206 15.19 7.75 -14.86
N ALA A 207 15.72 7.42 -16.06
CA ALA A 207 15.22 7.96 -17.31
C ALA A 207 13.73 7.62 -17.58
N ASP A 208 13.24 6.50 -17.04
CA ASP A 208 11.84 6.09 -17.20
C ASP A 208 10.89 6.87 -16.26
N ILE A 209 11.44 7.49 -15.20
CA ILE A 209 10.66 8.21 -14.19
C ILE A 209 10.33 9.63 -14.64
N LEU A 210 11.30 10.33 -15.26
CA LEU A 210 11.11 11.72 -15.68
C LEU A 210 9.87 11.93 -16.56
N PRO A 211 9.56 11.08 -17.55
CA PRO A 211 8.34 11.20 -18.36
C PRO A 211 7.04 11.03 -17.57
N MET A 212 7.10 10.43 -16.37
CA MET A 212 5.90 10.22 -15.54
C MET A 212 5.52 11.45 -14.72
N ILE A 213 6.46 12.37 -14.48
CA ILE A 213 6.23 13.56 -13.65
C ILE A 213 5.03 14.41 -14.14
N PRO A 214 4.89 14.75 -15.42
CA PRO A 214 3.71 15.50 -15.90
C PRO A 214 2.40 14.79 -15.60
N ARG A 215 2.38 13.45 -15.68
CA ARG A 215 1.19 12.66 -15.37
C ARG A 215 0.85 12.68 -13.88
N TRP A 216 1.86 12.59 -13.00
CA TRP A 216 1.64 12.76 -11.55
C TRP A 216 1.04 14.12 -11.23
N LEU A 217 1.60 15.19 -11.80
CA LEU A 217 1.11 16.55 -11.60
C LEU A 217 -0.33 16.70 -12.09
N SER A 218 -0.67 16.15 -13.25
CA SER A 218 -2.04 16.19 -13.77
C SER A 218 -3.04 15.46 -12.85
N LEU A 219 -2.66 14.30 -12.29
CA LEU A 219 -3.51 13.58 -11.34
C LEU A 219 -3.72 14.35 -10.04
N ILE A 220 -2.68 15.01 -9.55
CA ILE A 220 -2.76 15.87 -8.36
C ILE A 220 -3.65 17.07 -8.63
N GLU A 221 -3.44 17.76 -9.76
CA GLU A 221 -4.23 18.91 -10.16
C GLU A 221 -5.72 18.55 -10.25
N GLU A 222 -6.05 17.49 -10.97
CA GLU A 222 -7.42 16.98 -11.11
C GLU A 222 -8.04 16.66 -9.75
N PHE A 223 -7.31 15.95 -8.88
CA PHE A 223 -7.77 15.57 -7.55
C PHE A 223 -8.05 16.79 -6.67
N TYR A 224 -7.14 17.79 -6.69
CA TYR A 224 -7.27 19.00 -5.88
C TYR A 224 -8.36 19.93 -6.39
N GLU A 225 -8.55 20.04 -7.70
CA GLU A 225 -9.63 20.84 -8.31
C GLU A 225 -10.99 20.25 -8.01
N GLN A 226 -11.21 18.98 -8.33
CA GLN A 226 -12.49 18.28 -8.10
C GLN A 226 -12.96 18.35 -6.65
N ARG A 227 -12.04 18.46 -5.69
CA ARG A 227 -12.33 18.47 -4.25
C ARG A 227 -12.15 19.83 -3.59
N HIS A 228 -11.85 20.88 -4.36
CA HIS A 228 -11.63 22.25 -3.86
C HIS A 228 -10.58 22.34 -2.75
N LEU A 229 -9.46 21.62 -2.91
CA LEU A 229 -8.42 21.46 -1.87
C LEU A 229 -7.31 22.53 -1.94
N TRP A 230 -7.16 23.27 -3.03
CA TRP A 230 -6.05 24.21 -3.27
C TRP A 230 -5.79 25.16 -2.10
N LYS A 231 -6.83 25.77 -1.54
CA LYS A 231 -6.68 26.70 -0.40
C LYS A 231 -6.48 25.98 0.93
N ARG A 232 -7.10 24.82 1.10
CA ARG A 232 -7.15 24.12 2.41
C ARG A 232 -5.95 23.22 2.65
N LYS A 233 -5.38 22.65 1.59
CA LYS A 233 -4.35 21.61 1.64
C LYS A 233 -3.10 21.99 0.83
N ALA A 234 -2.90 23.27 0.46
CA ALA A 234 -1.70 23.74 -0.24
C ALA A 234 -0.40 23.35 0.50
N GLY A 235 -0.33 23.55 1.81
CA GLY A 235 0.84 23.18 2.60
C GLY A 235 1.08 21.66 2.67
N HIS A 236 0.04 20.83 2.54
CA HIS A 236 0.17 19.37 2.42
C HIS A 236 0.75 18.98 1.06
N LEU A 237 0.29 19.63 -0.01
CA LEU A 237 0.81 19.42 -1.36
C LEU A 237 2.28 19.83 -1.47
N VAL A 238 2.66 20.99 -0.92
CA VAL A 238 4.07 21.43 -0.92
C VAL A 238 4.96 20.39 -0.27
N ARG A 239 4.59 19.89 0.91
CA ARG A 239 5.35 18.82 1.58
C ARG A 239 5.46 17.54 0.75
N PHE A 240 4.40 17.17 0.04
CA PHE A 240 4.42 16.01 -0.85
C PHE A 240 5.40 16.21 -2.01
N ILE A 241 5.36 17.36 -2.66
CA ILE A 241 6.27 17.68 -3.78
C ILE A 241 7.73 17.74 -3.32
N GLU A 242 7.99 18.24 -2.10
CA GLU A 242 9.34 18.30 -1.53
C GLU A 242 9.90 16.92 -1.17
N HIS A 243 9.05 15.97 -0.75
CA HIS A 243 9.49 14.67 -0.23
C HIS A 243 9.28 13.50 -1.20
N GLU A 244 8.26 13.55 -2.03
CA GLU A 244 7.89 12.51 -3.00
C GLU A 244 7.58 13.14 -4.36
N PRO A 245 8.13 12.69 -5.43
CA PRO A 245 9.15 11.66 -5.68
C PRO A 245 10.57 12.21 -5.75
N PHE A 246 10.77 13.51 -5.50
CA PHE A 246 11.97 14.21 -5.94
C PHE A 246 13.18 14.00 -5.01
N GLU A 247 13.02 14.18 -3.71
CA GLU A 247 14.17 14.18 -2.80
C GLU A 247 14.69 12.77 -2.49
N LEU A 248 13.81 11.84 -2.14
CA LEU A 248 14.23 10.51 -1.69
C LEU A 248 14.52 9.55 -2.85
N ARG A 249 13.88 9.73 -3.99
CA ARG A 249 13.96 8.78 -5.11
C ARG A 249 14.80 9.28 -6.28
N LEU A 250 14.80 10.58 -6.58
CA LEU A 250 15.54 11.14 -7.71
C LEU A 250 16.89 11.72 -7.29
N LEU A 251 16.95 12.54 -6.23
CA LEU A 251 18.20 13.18 -5.80
C LEU A 251 19.17 12.20 -5.11
N GLY A 252 18.66 11.15 -4.48
CA GLY A 252 19.48 10.08 -3.89
C GLY A 252 19.94 9.00 -4.86
N MET A 253 19.61 9.09 -6.15
CA MET A 253 19.98 8.10 -7.17
C MET A 253 21.36 8.38 -7.76
N PRO A 254 22.14 7.34 -8.17
CA PRO A 254 23.44 7.53 -8.82
C PRO A 254 23.35 8.28 -10.17
N PHE A 255 22.15 8.51 -10.68
CA PHE A 255 21.82 9.32 -11.85
C PHE A 255 20.89 10.45 -11.41
N SER A 256 21.36 11.37 -10.64
CA SER A 256 20.61 12.62 -10.40
C SER A 256 20.70 13.45 -11.68
N PRO A 257 19.55 13.85 -12.30
CA PRO A 257 19.58 14.91 -13.29
C PRO A 257 20.22 16.13 -12.67
N PRO A 258 20.87 17.00 -13.47
CA PRO A 258 21.40 18.24 -12.94
C PRO A 258 20.31 18.96 -12.13
N GLU A 259 20.65 19.49 -10.94
CA GLU A 259 19.69 20.18 -10.06
C GLU A 259 18.86 21.26 -10.78
N GLN A 260 19.38 21.77 -11.91
CA GLN A 260 18.69 22.75 -12.76
C GLN A 260 17.51 22.17 -13.55
N GLU A 261 17.41 20.86 -13.73
CA GLU A 261 16.28 20.20 -14.43
C GLU A 261 15.17 19.76 -13.48
N ILE A 262 15.40 19.80 -12.19
CA ILE A 262 14.43 19.34 -11.16
C ILE A 262 13.76 20.54 -10.46
N ARG A 263 14.35 21.72 -10.53
CA ARG A 263 13.82 22.97 -9.97
C ARG A 263 13.03 23.72 -11.04
#